data_959a5e657f638d7b2eb65dd4af9516f6
#
_entry.id   959a5e657f638d7b2eb65dd4af9516f6
#
_cell.length_a   1.000
_cell.length_b   1.000
_cell.length_c   1.000
_cell.angle_alpha   90.00
_cell.angle_beta   90.00
_cell.angle_gamma   90.00
#
_symmetry.space_group_name_H-M   'P 1'
#
loop_
_entity.id
_entity.type
_entity.pdbx_description
1 polymer ?
#
loop_
_entity_poly.entity_id
_entity_poly.type
_entity_poly.pdbx_seq_one_letter_code
_entity_poly.pdbx_strand_id
1 'polypeptide(L)'
;MAEQGRYRVLPGPDPDTLRLLDRTSYEPAVVSTGDTGGGSEDGGPAAPVAALRPGYLVDAALDWSTQRPTVESVSVVRPTLFAFADSVEPMFEAAREAWEAARSEGEAMNTQVLRNTDNEVTGVVYVFAESGERGRFEEFREGTRPLEPLLDSVADSRGEDPREVFVLRAAAGAFTAVAIALRKDGQLAETMRDTYDRPRPTEPLAEDG
;
A
#
# COMPACT_ATOMS: atom_id res chain seq x y z
N MET A 1 16.60 16.32 -17.16
CA MET A 1 17.58 15.37 -16.58
C MET A 1 16.76 14.42 -15.72
N ALA A 2 16.81 13.14 -16.04
CA ALA A 2 16.05 12.13 -15.29
C ALA A 2 16.62 11.96 -13.88
N GLU A 3 15.76 11.93 -12.90
CA GLU A 3 16.09 11.63 -11.51
C GLU A 3 15.71 10.17 -11.24
N GLN A 4 16.69 9.37 -10.86
CA GLN A 4 16.46 7.96 -10.50
C GLN A 4 16.16 7.85 -9.01
N GLY A 5 15.14 7.08 -8.66
CA GLY A 5 14.74 6.86 -7.28
C GLY A 5 13.96 5.57 -7.10
N ARG A 6 13.75 5.21 -5.84
CA ARG A 6 12.89 4.11 -5.42
C ARG A 6 11.59 4.64 -4.87
N TYR A 7 10.48 4.16 -5.42
CA TYR A 7 9.15 4.72 -5.14
C TYR A 7 8.16 3.63 -4.72
N ARG A 8 7.22 4.03 -3.85
CA ARG A 8 6.00 3.26 -3.59
C ARG A 8 4.87 3.78 -4.46
N VAL A 9 4.22 2.89 -5.19
CA VAL A 9 3.06 3.23 -6.01
C VAL A 9 1.83 3.38 -5.13
N LEU A 10 1.13 4.50 -5.25
CA LEU A 10 -0.13 4.81 -4.58
C LEU A 10 -1.21 5.22 -5.59
N PRO A 11 -2.50 5.17 -5.21
CA PRO A 11 -3.56 5.70 -6.07
C PRO A 11 -3.33 7.17 -6.42
N GLY A 12 -3.53 7.53 -7.66
CA GLY A 12 -3.50 8.92 -8.10
C GLY A 12 -4.73 9.71 -7.67
N PRO A 13 -4.72 11.04 -7.86
CA PRO A 13 -5.90 11.88 -7.66
C PRO A 13 -7.00 11.61 -8.69
N ASP A 14 -6.63 11.18 -9.88
CA ASP A 14 -7.52 10.89 -11.00
C ASP A 14 -7.36 9.43 -11.45
N PRO A 15 -8.35 8.82 -12.14
CA PRO A 15 -8.29 7.44 -12.61
C PRO A 15 -7.09 7.13 -13.51
N ASP A 16 -6.63 8.13 -14.28
CA ASP A 16 -5.54 8.01 -15.25
C ASP A 16 -4.18 8.43 -14.66
N THR A 17 -4.08 8.46 -13.33
CA THR A 17 -2.86 8.87 -12.64
C THR A 17 -2.48 7.91 -11.53
N LEU A 18 -1.19 7.87 -11.20
CA LEU A 18 -0.64 7.23 -10.02
C LEU A 18 0.21 8.24 -9.25
N ARG A 19 0.39 8.02 -7.96
CA ARG A 19 1.42 8.68 -7.16
C ARG A 19 2.60 7.74 -6.99
N LEU A 20 3.78 8.26 -7.22
CA LEU A 20 5.04 7.62 -6.89
C LEU A 20 5.59 8.32 -5.65
N LEU A 21 5.50 7.67 -4.50
CA LEU A 21 5.99 8.18 -3.23
C LEU A 21 7.47 7.83 -3.10
N ASP A 22 8.34 8.82 -3.10
CA ASP A 22 9.78 8.62 -2.93
C ASP A 22 10.10 7.98 -1.58
N ARG A 23 10.93 6.95 -1.57
CA ARG A 23 11.28 6.21 -0.34
C ARG A 23 12.25 6.95 0.57
N THR A 24 12.88 8.00 0.10
CA THR A 24 13.88 8.77 0.85
C THR A 24 13.30 10.06 1.40
N SER A 25 12.63 10.84 0.56
CA SER A 25 12.05 12.13 0.93
C SER A 25 10.60 12.03 1.42
N TYR A 26 9.90 10.94 1.07
CA TYR A 26 8.45 10.77 1.23
C TYR A 26 7.62 11.84 0.52
N GLU A 27 8.16 12.40 -0.55
CA GLU A 27 7.44 13.33 -1.42
C GLU A 27 6.72 12.56 -2.54
N PRO A 28 5.42 12.80 -2.76
CA PRO A 28 4.67 12.15 -3.83
C PRO A 28 4.83 12.88 -5.16
N ALA A 29 5.16 12.17 -6.22
CA ALA A 29 5.12 12.61 -7.61
C ALA A 29 3.88 12.05 -8.31
N VAL A 30 3.05 12.88 -8.94
CA VAL A 30 1.88 12.44 -9.72
C VAL A 30 2.31 12.22 -11.16
N VAL A 31 2.15 10.98 -11.65
CA VAL A 31 2.49 10.57 -13.02
C VAL A 31 1.26 10.09 -13.78
N SER A 32 1.30 10.13 -15.11
CA SER A 32 0.23 9.62 -15.96
C SER A 32 0.36 8.11 -16.21
N THR A 33 -0.75 7.37 -16.18
CA THR A 33 -0.76 5.95 -16.59
C THR A 33 -0.51 5.77 -18.08
N GLY A 34 -0.64 6.84 -18.87
CA GLY A 34 -0.30 6.84 -20.29
C GLY A 34 1.20 6.92 -20.60
N ASP A 35 2.03 7.18 -19.57
CA ASP A 35 3.48 7.20 -19.77
C ASP A 35 3.98 5.79 -20.09
N THR A 36 4.72 5.67 -21.19
CA THR A 36 5.41 4.44 -21.58
C THR A 36 6.81 4.51 -21.00
N GLY A 37 7.02 3.89 -19.85
CA GLY A 37 8.37 3.73 -19.33
C GLY A 37 9.26 3.02 -20.35
N GLY A 38 10.36 3.65 -20.76
CA GLY A 38 11.40 2.99 -21.53
C GLY A 38 12.08 1.89 -20.70
N GLY A 39 12.83 0.98 -21.34
CA GLY A 39 13.59 -0.04 -20.62
C GLY A 39 14.61 0.60 -19.67
N SER A 40 14.85 -0.03 -18.51
CA SER A 40 15.92 0.39 -17.61
C SER A 40 17.29 0.16 -18.25
N GLU A 41 18.26 1.03 -17.95
CA GLU A 41 19.65 0.86 -18.40
C GLU A 41 20.26 -0.47 -17.93
N ASP A 42 19.72 -1.07 -16.86
CA ASP A 42 20.10 -2.39 -16.33
C ASP A 42 19.46 -3.59 -17.06
N GLY A 43 18.75 -3.37 -18.20
CA GLY A 43 18.28 -4.43 -19.10
C GLY A 43 17.02 -5.16 -18.65
N GLY A 44 16.30 -4.65 -17.66
CA GLY A 44 14.97 -5.15 -17.30
C GLY A 44 13.92 -4.80 -18.37
N PRO A 45 12.85 -5.61 -18.52
CA PRO A 45 11.78 -5.31 -19.47
C PRO A 45 11.11 -3.97 -19.15
N ALA A 46 10.89 -3.16 -20.19
CA ALA A 46 10.15 -1.92 -20.08
C ALA A 46 8.73 -2.20 -19.57
N ALA A 47 8.35 -1.60 -18.46
CA ALA A 47 7.02 -1.73 -17.92
C ALA A 47 6.20 -0.48 -18.23
N PRO A 48 5.01 -0.57 -18.83
CA PRO A 48 4.14 0.58 -18.95
C PRO A 48 3.60 0.99 -17.57
N VAL A 49 3.52 2.29 -17.30
CA VAL A 49 2.99 2.80 -16.02
C VAL A 49 1.58 2.27 -15.74
N ALA A 50 0.78 2.03 -16.78
CA ALA A 50 -0.55 1.41 -16.68
C ALA A 50 -0.55 -0.01 -16.08
N ALA A 51 0.59 -0.71 -16.13
CA ALA A 51 0.74 -2.05 -15.54
C ALA A 51 1.07 -2.02 -14.04
N LEU A 52 1.44 -0.86 -13.50
CA LEU A 52 1.73 -0.70 -12.07
C LEU A 52 0.44 -0.80 -11.24
N ARG A 53 0.58 -1.28 -10.02
CA ARG A 53 -0.53 -1.40 -9.07
C ARG A 53 -0.19 -0.71 -7.76
N PRO A 54 -1.19 -0.09 -7.09
CA PRO A 54 -0.98 0.45 -5.75
C PRO A 54 -0.34 -0.59 -4.82
N GLY A 55 0.72 -0.17 -4.16
CA GLY A 55 1.52 -1.04 -3.29
C GLY A 55 2.82 -1.53 -3.90
N TYR A 56 3.00 -1.51 -5.23
CA TYR A 56 4.26 -1.90 -5.85
C TYR A 56 5.41 -1.02 -5.36
N LEU A 57 6.54 -1.64 -5.05
CA LEU A 57 7.82 -0.96 -4.89
C LEU A 57 8.53 -1.00 -6.23
N VAL A 58 8.91 0.16 -6.75
CA VAL A 58 9.51 0.29 -8.08
C VAL A 58 10.78 1.12 -8.02
N ASP A 59 11.73 0.82 -8.89
CA ASP A 59 12.80 1.74 -9.26
C ASP A 59 12.37 2.45 -10.55
N ALA A 60 12.43 3.77 -10.57
CA ALA A 60 11.99 4.58 -11.70
C ALA A 60 12.90 5.78 -11.94
N ALA A 61 12.97 6.21 -13.22
CA ALA A 61 13.57 7.46 -13.63
C ALA A 61 12.48 8.45 -14.03
N LEU A 62 12.46 9.61 -13.38
CA LEU A 62 11.47 10.67 -13.60
C LEU A 62 12.12 11.88 -14.26
N ASP A 63 11.57 12.34 -15.39
CA ASP A 63 11.94 13.60 -16.00
C ASP A 63 11.04 14.75 -15.51
N TRP A 64 11.64 15.74 -14.88
CA TRP A 64 11.01 16.93 -14.32
C TRP A 64 11.06 18.16 -15.25
N SER A 65 11.21 17.94 -16.55
CA SER A 65 11.24 19.04 -17.51
C SER A 65 9.93 19.81 -17.61
N THR A 66 8.83 19.25 -17.14
CA THR A 66 7.49 19.85 -17.07
C THR A 66 6.98 19.90 -15.63
N GLN A 67 5.85 20.60 -15.40
CA GLN A 67 5.22 20.67 -14.07
C GLN A 67 4.77 19.30 -13.52
N ARG A 68 4.42 18.37 -14.39
CA ARG A 68 4.12 16.99 -14.04
C ARG A 68 5.27 16.13 -14.56
N PRO A 69 5.95 15.37 -13.69
CA PRO A 69 7.02 14.50 -14.14
C PRO A 69 6.49 13.40 -15.06
N THR A 70 7.30 13.01 -16.03
CA THR A 70 7.06 11.85 -16.90
C THR A 70 7.97 10.70 -16.51
N VAL A 71 7.46 9.47 -16.61
CA VAL A 71 8.24 8.27 -16.32
C VAL A 71 9.04 7.88 -17.55
N GLU A 72 10.37 7.99 -17.48
CA GLU A 72 11.27 7.55 -18.55
C GLU A 72 11.52 6.06 -18.51
N SER A 73 11.69 5.50 -17.30
CA SER A 73 11.86 4.06 -17.10
C SER A 73 11.26 3.64 -15.76
N VAL A 74 10.76 2.41 -15.67
CA VAL A 74 10.29 1.82 -14.44
C VAL A 74 10.50 0.32 -14.43
N SER A 75 10.92 -0.21 -13.29
CA SER A 75 11.03 -1.64 -13.01
C SER A 75 10.43 -1.98 -11.65
N VAL A 76 9.76 -3.14 -11.55
CA VAL A 76 9.14 -3.59 -10.30
C VAL A 76 10.20 -4.27 -9.44
N VAL A 77 10.45 -3.73 -8.26
CA VAL A 77 11.34 -4.31 -7.25
C VAL A 77 10.59 -5.32 -6.39
N ARG A 78 9.35 -4.96 -6.00
CA ARG A 78 8.51 -5.83 -5.17
C ARG A 78 7.03 -5.60 -5.49
N PRO A 79 6.28 -6.63 -5.88
CA PRO A 79 4.87 -6.51 -6.23
C PRO A 79 3.95 -6.64 -4.99
N THR A 80 4.21 -5.87 -3.93
CA THR A 80 3.28 -5.72 -2.79
C THR A 80 2.01 -5.05 -3.27
N LEU A 81 0.84 -5.48 -2.80
CA LEU A 81 -0.45 -4.88 -3.17
C LEU A 81 -1.05 -4.10 -2.01
N PHE A 82 -1.59 -2.92 -2.31
CA PHE A 82 -2.39 -2.13 -1.38
C PHE A 82 -3.84 -2.10 -1.84
N ALA A 83 -4.76 -2.36 -0.90
CA ALA A 83 -6.19 -2.22 -1.09
C ALA A 83 -6.73 -1.17 -0.11
N PHE A 84 -7.52 -0.24 -0.61
CA PHE A 84 -8.15 0.81 0.18
C PHE A 84 -9.66 0.61 0.15
N ALA A 85 -10.29 0.52 1.32
CA ALA A 85 -11.74 0.44 1.46
C ALA A 85 -12.23 1.44 2.51
N ASP A 86 -13.08 2.35 2.05
CA ASP A 86 -13.73 3.33 2.89
C ASP A 86 -15.10 2.83 3.36
N SER A 87 -15.53 3.36 4.52
CA SER A 87 -16.86 3.12 5.06
C SER A 87 -17.21 1.63 5.20
N VAL A 88 -16.24 0.85 5.68
CA VAL A 88 -16.43 -0.61 5.84
C VAL A 88 -17.29 -0.93 7.06
N GLU A 89 -18.25 -1.85 6.87
CA GLU A 89 -19.13 -2.38 7.90
C GLU A 89 -19.57 -3.81 7.54
N PRO A 90 -19.38 -4.79 8.44
CA PRO A 90 -18.65 -4.71 9.70
C PRO A 90 -17.12 -4.68 9.50
N MET A 91 -16.42 -4.00 10.40
CA MET A 91 -14.97 -4.15 10.52
C MET A 91 -14.66 -5.52 11.13
N PHE A 92 -13.58 -6.18 10.68
CA PHE A 92 -13.18 -7.49 11.20
C PHE A 92 -12.83 -7.45 12.70
N GLU A 93 -13.02 -8.59 13.36
CA GLU A 93 -13.02 -8.68 14.83
C GLU A 93 -11.72 -8.16 15.46
N ALA A 94 -10.56 -8.63 14.99
CA ALA A 94 -9.28 -8.22 15.57
C ALA A 94 -9.03 -6.70 15.49
N ALA A 95 -9.48 -6.02 14.42
CA ALA A 95 -9.38 -4.56 14.35
C ALA A 95 -10.32 -3.86 15.32
N ARG A 96 -11.53 -4.39 15.53
CA ARG A 96 -12.47 -3.85 16.53
C ARG A 96 -11.93 -4.01 17.94
N GLU A 97 -11.42 -5.19 18.28
CA GLU A 97 -10.81 -5.47 19.59
C GLU A 97 -9.59 -4.56 19.85
N ALA A 98 -8.69 -4.43 18.88
CA ALA A 98 -7.54 -3.54 18.97
C ALA A 98 -7.97 -2.08 19.18
N TRP A 99 -9.05 -1.64 18.51
CA TRP A 99 -9.58 -0.29 18.67
C TRP A 99 -10.25 -0.09 20.04
N GLU A 100 -11.03 -1.05 20.52
CA GLU A 100 -11.66 -1.00 21.83
C GLU A 100 -10.60 -0.94 22.95
N ALA A 101 -9.52 -1.71 22.83
CA ALA A 101 -8.38 -1.65 23.74
C ALA A 101 -7.73 -0.27 23.73
N ALA A 102 -7.39 0.28 22.56
CA ALA A 102 -6.84 1.63 22.43
C ALA A 102 -7.72 2.68 23.11
N ARG A 103 -9.02 2.65 22.85
CA ARG A 103 -9.99 3.58 23.46
C ARG A 103 -10.04 3.47 24.98
N SER A 104 -10.02 2.26 25.51
CA SER A 104 -10.10 2.03 26.96
C SER A 104 -8.86 2.54 27.70
N GLU A 105 -7.73 2.54 27.02
CA GLU A 105 -6.44 2.99 27.54
C GLU A 105 -6.16 4.48 27.23
N GLY A 106 -7.04 5.12 26.46
CA GLY A 106 -6.88 6.52 26.03
C GLY A 106 -5.79 6.70 24.96
N GLU A 107 -5.47 5.63 24.23
CA GLU A 107 -4.46 5.61 23.20
C GLU A 107 -5.06 5.95 21.82
N ALA A 108 -4.29 6.61 20.97
CA ALA A 108 -4.68 6.94 19.60
C ALA A 108 -4.34 5.85 18.60
N MET A 109 -3.60 4.82 19.01
CA MET A 109 -3.12 3.72 18.17
C MET A 109 -2.99 2.45 19.00
N ASN A 110 -3.23 1.31 18.35
CA ASN A 110 -2.90 0.00 18.91
C ASN A 110 -2.48 -0.97 17.80
N THR A 111 -1.91 -2.11 18.19
CA THR A 111 -1.41 -3.14 17.29
C THR A 111 -1.80 -4.51 17.80
N GLN A 112 -2.24 -5.40 16.90
CA GLN A 112 -2.54 -6.78 17.23
C GLN A 112 -1.94 -7.73 16.18
N VAL A 113 -1.33 -8.83 16.63
CA VAL A 113 -0.85 -9.91 15.76
C VAL A 113 -2.01 -10.79 15.35
N LEU A 114 -2.15 -11.02 14.04
CA LEU A 114 -3.16 -11.90 13.48
C LEU A 114 -2.62 -13.33 13.35
N ARG A 115 -3.42 -14.30 13.76
CA ARG A 115 -3.06 -15.72 13.72
C ARG A 115 -4.16 -16.54 13.05
N ASN A 116 -3.77 -17.64 12.41
CA ASN A 116 -4.71 -18.63 11.89
C ASN A 116 -5.15 -19.61 12.99
N THR A 117 -6.01 -20.55 12.63
CA THR A 117 -6.50 -21.61 13.54
C THR A 117 -5.40 -22.52 14.09
N ASP A 118 -4.27 -22.62 13.40
CA ASP A 118 -3.08 -23.38 13.80
C ASP A 118 -2.11 -22.55 14.67
N ASN A 119 -2.56 -21.35 15.10
CA ASN A 119 -1.79 -20.40 15.91
C ASN A 119 -0.54 -19.83 15.21
N GLU A 120 -0.44 -19.95 13.89
CA GLU A 120 0.63 -19.35 13.10
C GLU A 120 0.35 -17.86 12.85
N VAL A 121 1.38 -17.03 12.88
CA VAL A 121 1.27 -15.61 12.57
C VAL A 121 1.04 -15.42 11.06
N THR A 122 -0.10 -14.87 10.70
CA THR A 122 -0.49 -14.61 9.30
C THR A 122 -0.44 -13.13 8.93
N GLY A 123 -0.46 -12.24 9.92
CA GLY A 123 -0.44 -10.81 9.69
C GLY A 123 -0.35 -10.00 10.97
N VAL A 124 -0.44 -8.69 10.79
CA VAL A 124 -0.51 -7.69 11.86
C VAL A 124 -1.56 -6.67 11.47
N VAL A 125 -2.35 -6.22 12.44
CA VAL A 125 -3.24 -5.07 12.26
C VAL A 125 -2.81 -3.92 13.17
N TYR A 126 -2.75 -2.74 12.60
CA TYR A 126 -2.61 -1.46 13.29
C TYR A 126 -3.94 -0.73 13.21
N VAL A 127 -4.36 -0.12 14.29
CA VAL A 127 -5.54 0.75 14.33
C VAL A 127 -5.13 2.15 14.74
N PHE A 128 -5.72 3.14 14.09
CA PHE A 128 -5.42 4.56 14.33
C PHE A 128 -6.72 5.32 14.51
N ALA A 129 -6.82 6.12 15.55
CA ALA A 129 -7.92 7.06 15.70
C ALA A 129 -8.00 8.00 14.49
N GLU A 130 -9.18 8.17 13.93
CA GLU A 130 -9.43 9.20 12.93
C GLU A 130 -9.33 10.57 13.61
N SER A 131 -8.41 11.40 13.13
CA SER A 131 -8.14 12.72 13.67
C SER A 131 -7.62 13.66 12.60
N GLY A 132 -7.91 14.94 12.73
CA GLY A 132 -7.52 15.96 11.76
C GLY A 132 -8.55 16.17 10.63
N GLU A 133 -8.34 17.19 9.82
CA GLU A 133 -9.27 17.61 8.75
C GLU A 133 -9.38 16.59 7.62
N ARG A 134 -8.30 15.85 7.32
CA ARG A 134 -8.25 14.88 6.22
C ARG A 134 -8.52 13.44 6.64
N GLY A 135 -8.30 13.12 7.94
CA GLY A 135 -8.39 11.76 8.44
C GLY A 135 -7.21 10.86 8.06
N ARG A 136 -6.95 9.83 8.85
CA ARG A 136 -5.82 8.89 8.68
C ARG A 136 -5.90 8.09 7.38
N PHE A 137 -7.11 7.72 6.98
CA PHE A 137 -7.34 6.96 5.76
C PHE A 137 -6.83 7.70 4.52
N GLU A 138 -7.19 8.99 4.38
CA GLU A 138 -6.73 9.80 3.25
C GLU A 138 -5.24 10.09 3.32
N GLU A 139 -4.69 10.32 4.53
CA GLU A 139 -3.25 10.49 4.71
C GLU A 139 -2.46 9.28 4.19
N PHE A 140 -2.91 8.04 4.47
CA PHE A 140 -2.28 6.83 3.94
C PHE A 140 -2.47 6.68 2.43
N ARG A 141 -3.67 6.97 1.93
CA ARG A 141 -4.01 6.84 0.52
C ARG A 141 -3.24 7.84 -0.35
N GLU A 142 -3.04 9.05 0.14
CA GLU A 142 -2.34 10.12 -0.57
C GLU A 142 -0.82 10.09 -0.36
N GLY A 143 -0.32 9.32 0.60
CA GLY A 143 1.09 9.21 0.93
C GLY A 143 1.63 10.33 1.82
N THR A 144 0.78 11.24 2.33
CA THR A 144 1.20 12.25 3.31
C THR A 144 1.59 11.60 4.65
N ARG A 145 1.07 10.41 4.91
CA ARG A 145 1.55 9.48 5.94
C ARG A 145 2.01 8.19 5.25
N PRO A 146 3.31 7.90 5.19
CA PRO A 146 3.80 6.69 4.55
C PRO A 146 3.43 5.43 5.35
N LEU A 147 3.13 4.34 4.64
CA LEU A 147 2.92 3.01 5.24
C LEU A 147 4.24 2.27 5.50
N GLU A 148 5.34 2.81 5.01
CA GLU A 148 6.66 2.19 5.04
C GLU A 148 7.14 1.82 6.44
N PRO A 149 7.00 2.67 7.47
CA PRO A 149 7.41 2.29 8.82
C PRO A 149 6.65 1.08 9.37
N LEU A 150 5.37 0.92 8.99
CA LEU A 150 4.57 -0.24 9.37
C LEU A 150 5.02 -1.51 8.63
N LEU A 151 5.33 -1.38 7.34
CA LEU A 151 5.86 -2.48 6.54
C LEU A 151 7.23 -2.92 7.03
N ASP A 152 8.12 -1.98 7.32
CA ASP A 152 9.46 -2.25 7.80
C ASP A 152 9.45 -2.92 9.19
N SER A 153 8.53 -2.53 10.09
CA SER A 153 8.39 -3.14 11.42
C SER A 153 8.00 -4.62 11.39
N VAL A 154 7.36 -5.09 10.30
CA VAL A 154 7.04 -6.51 10.08
C VAL A 154 7.99 -7.21 9.12
N ALA A 155 8.97 -6.50 8.53
CA ALA A 155 9.95 -7.07 7.60
C ALA A 155 10.85 -8.10 8.27
N ASP A 156 11.26 -7.85 9.51
CA ASP A 156 12.20 -8.68 10.27
C ASP A 156 11.69 -10.09 10.57
N SER A 157 10.40 -10.34 10.41
CA SER A 157 9.80 -11.61 10.81
C SER A 157 9.79 -12.68 9.71
N ARG A 158 9.84 -12.34 8.40
CA ARG A 158 9.73 -13.32 7.30
C ARG A 158 10.44 -12.93 5.98
N GLY A 159 11.42 -12.07 5.99
CA GLY A 159 12.17 -11.75 4.79
C GLY A 159 11.46 -10.73 3.87
N GLU A 160 11.89 -10.68 2.62
CA GLU A 160 11.46 -9.67 1.62
C GLU A 160 10.26 -10.09 0.76
N ASP A 161 9.45 -11.06 1.21
CA ASP A 161 8.34 -11.58 0.41
C ASP A 161 7.28 -10.50 0.10
N PRO A 162 6.66 -10.57 -1.08
CA PRO A 162 5.52 -9.72 -1.41
C PRO A 162 4.39 -9.87 -0.38
N ARG A 163 3.74 -8.75 -0.05
CA ARG A 163 2.67 -8.69 0.95
C ARG A 163 1.43 -8.06 0.36
N GLU A 164 0.31 -8.21 1.06
CA GLU A 164 -0.88 -7.42 0.82
C GLU A 164 -1.19 -6.56 2.03
N VAL A 165 -1.57 -5.32 1.79
CA VAL A 165 -1.92 -4.34 2.82
C VAL A 165 -3.32 -3.83 2.55
N PHE A 166 -4.16 -3.86 3.58
CA PHE A 166 -5.53 -3.40 3.54
C PHE A 166 -5.67 -2.19 4.45
N VAL A 167 -5.97 -1.04 3.86
CA VAL A 167 -6.27 0.19 4.60
C VAL A 167 -7.78 0.37 4.60
N LEU A 168 -8.39 0.25 5.77
CA LEU A 168 -9.83 0.16 5.95
C LEU A 168 -10.30 1.27 6.91
N ARG A 169 -11.19 2.15 6.44
CA ARG A 169 -11.84 3.13 7.33
C ARG A 169 -13.19 2.58 7.80
N ALA A 170 -13.42 2.56 9.10
CA ALA A 170 -14.70 2.16 9.67
C ALA A 170 -15.83 3.09 9.24
N ALA A 171 -17.03 2.56 8.94
CA ALA A 171 -18.18 3.33 8.50
C ALA A 171 -18.59 4.43 9.50
N ALA A 172 -18.43 4.18 10.81
CA ALA A 172 -18.64 5.18 11.86
C ALA A 172 -17.55 6.26 11.91
N GLY A 173 -16.51 6.21 11.07
CA GLY A 173 -15.43 7.20 11.01
C GLY A 173 -14.58 7.28 12.27
N ALA A 174 -14.64 6.29 13.17
CA ALA A 174 -13.96 6.35 14.45
C ALA A 174 -12.46 6.02 14.34
N PHE A 175 -12.10 5.12 13.42
CA PHE A 175 -10.72 4.68 13.24
C PHE A 175 -10.46 4.15 11.84
N THR A 176 -9.18 4.11 11.48
CA THR A 176 -8.65 3.43 10.31
C THR A 176 -7.80 2.25 10.75
N ALA A 177 -8.05 1.08 10.17
CA ALA A 177 -7.24 -0.11 10.35
C ALA A 177 -6.28 -0.30 9.15
N VAL A 178 -5.03 -0.67 9.43
CA VAL A 178 -4.04 -1.10 8.44
C VAL A 178 -3.70 -2.55 8.74
N ALA A 179 -4.24 -3.48 7.96
CA ALA A 179 -3.95 -4.90 8.08
C ALA A 179 -2.88 -5.30 7.07
N ILE A 180 -1.78 -5.87 7.55
CA ILE A 180 -0.67 -6.35 6.74
C ILE A 180 -0.70 -7.87 6.74
N ALA A 181 -1.05 -8.48 5.60
CA ALA A 181 -0.92 -9.91 5.40
C ALA A 181 0.54 -10.23 5.05
N LEU A 182 1.16 -11.15 5.81
CA LEU A 182 2.57 -11.52 5.63
C LEU A 182 2.82 -12.28 4.33
N ARG A 183 1.78 -12.90 3.76
CA ARG A 183 1.82 -13.56 2.46
C ARG A 183 0.81 -12.91 1.54
N LYS A 184 1.26 -12.55 0.33
CA LYS A 184 0.45 -11.90 -0.69
C LYS A 184 -0.78 -12.71 -1.11
N ASP A 185 -0.62 -14.02 -1.24
CA ASP A 185 -1.65 -14.97 -1.67
C ASP A 185 -2.08 -15.91 -0.55
N GLY A 186 -1.88 -15.49 0.70
CA GLY A 186 -2.24 -16.28 1.88
C GLY A 186 -3.72 -16.17 2.24
N GLN A 187 -4.20 -17.10 3.07
CA GLN A 187 -5.61 -17.17 3.50
C GLN A 187 -6.13 -15.85 4.08
N LEU A 188 -5.28 -15.12 4.86
CA LEU A 188 -5.68 -13.82 5.40
C LEU A 188 -5.96 -12.81 4.28
N ALA A 189 -5.09 -12.72 3.28
CA ALA A 189 -5.28 -11.82 2.15
C ALA A 189 -6.54 -12.17 1.35
N GLU A 190 -6.78 -13.45 1.05
CA GLU A 190 -7.99 -13.91 0.37
C GLU A 190 -9.25 -13.55 1.17
N THR A 191 -9.27 -13.86 2.47
CA THR A 191 -10.40 -13.52 3.35
C THR A 191 -10.70 -12.03 3.36
N MET A 192 -9.67 -11.18 3.45
CA MET A 192 -9.84 -9.72 3.43
C MET A 192 -10.40 -9.23 2.09
N ARG A 193 -9.92 -9.78 0.98
CA ARG A 193 -10.40 -9.44 -0.35
C ARG A 193 -11.88 -9.78 -0.53
N ASP A 194 -12.28 -10.98 -0.13
CA ASP A 194 -13.67 -11.43 -0.21
C ASP A 194 -14.58 -10.62 0.72
N THR A 195 -14.14 -10.40 1.96
CA THR A 195 -14.94 -9.68 2.97
C THR A 195 -15.25 -8.24 2.55
N TYR A 196 -14.30 -7.56 1.94
CA TYR A 196 -14.42 -6.13 1.62
C TYR A 196 -14.64 -5.85 0.13
N ASP A 197 -14.96 -6.87 -0.66
CA ASP A 197 -15.19 -6.75 -2.11
C ASP A 197 -14.06 -5.96 -2.81
N ARG A 198 -12.84 -6.41 -2.57
CA ARG A 198 -11.63 -5.85 -3.17
C ARG A 198 -10.88 -6.93 -3.96
N PRO A 199 -11.39 -7.32 -5.14
CA PRO A 199 -10.77 -8.37 -5.94
C PRO A 199 -9.31 -8.03 -6.23
N ARG A 200 -8.46 -9.07 -6.25
CA ARG A 200 -7.03 -8.87 -6.59
C ARG A 200 -6.92 -8.33 -8.01
N PRO A 201 -6.20 -7.23 -8.24
CA PRO A 201 -6.01 -6.71 -9.58
C PRO A 201 -5.18 -7.70 -10.41
N THR A 202 -5.41 -7.70 -11.72
CA THR A 202 -4.50 -8.39 -12.65
C THR A 202 -3.12 -7.75 -12.58
N GLU A 203 -2.08 -8.55 -12.50
CA GLU A 203 -0.70 -8.12 -12.33
C GLU A 203 0.15 -8.56 -13.53
N PRO A 204 0.10 -7.84 -14.66
CA PRO A 204 0.77 -8.25 -15.89
C PRO A 204 2.30 -8.34 -15.78
N LEU A 205 2.89 -7.70 -14.75
CA LEU A 205 4.33 -7.68 -14.51
C LEU A 205 4.81 -8.71 -13.48
N ALA A 206 3.90 -9.43 -12.82
CA ALA A 206 4.23 -10.43 -11.81
C ALA A 206 4.31 -11.85 -12.39
N GLU A 207 3.92 -12.05 -13.66
CA GLU A 207 3.82 -13.37 -14.29
C GLU A 207 5.13 -13.84 -14.96
N ASP A 208 6.17 -13.00 -15.00
CA ASP A 208 7.44 -13.30 -15.67
C ASP A 208 8.60 -13.65 -14.69
N GLY A 209 8.27 -14.21 -13.52
CA GLY A 209 9.26 -14.59 -12.50
C GLY A 209 9.39 -16.08 -12.28
#